data_a89b337339b67b5283665ca9d539ce28
#
_entry.id   a89b337339b67b5283665ca9d539ce28
#
_cell.length_a   1.000
_cell.length_b   1.000
_cell.length_c   1.000
_cell.angle_alpha   90.00
_cell.angle_beta   90.00
_cell.angle_gamma   90.00
#
_symmetry.space_group_name_H-M   'P 1'
#
loop_
_entity.id
_entity.type
_entity.pdbx_description
1 polymer ?
#
loop_
_entity_poly.entity_id
_entity_poly.type
_entity_poly.pdbx_seq_one_letter_code
_entity_poly.pdbx_strand_id
1 'polypeptide(L)'
;MNRSILTGLAIVALGQAQPPAAAPPSAKPFPLQGILPKAETGALDYLKEHPTYDGRGITVAIFDTGVDPGAPGLRETSDGRPKIVDVVDGSGSGDVDTSAEREAKDGTLTGLTGRTLKLGGDWQNPGGKWRVGIKAAYELFPGSLVSRLKRERKKEWDKQQRERMAGLQANLADFDEANSTPKGDKKKERGELQARIDLLEALQKDYDDPGPVYDCVVFNDGKAWRAVVDTDEDGDLTDEKLMTRFRAERQWASFGKRVMMNFALNIYDDGDTLSIVTDVGAHGTHVAGIVAANYPGQPELNGLAPGAQIVSVKIGDRRMGSSSMGTGEVRGLIAVLENNCQLINMSYGGSSQDPNDGRLAALYSEIVNKHNVIFVASAGNDGPALSTVGSPGGTTSALFGIGAYVSPVMMEAQYSLREPLPAIQYTWSSRGPTLDGNLGVDFSAPGGAIAPVSNWTLQGNMQMNGTSMSSPNACGGIALLLSGLKQQEIEWTPHRIRRAIENTAKEIPNVERFAQGRGLLQVDKAFAYLEANRDAKDHDLRFEVTNRSQ
;
A
#
# COMPACT_ATOMS: atom_id res chain seq x y z
N MET A 1 17.85 -29.46 -97.16
CA MET A 1 16.51 -28.87 -97.11
C MET A 1 15.74 -29.56 -96.03
N ASN A 2 15.73 -29.07 -94.82
CA ASN A 2 14.91 -29.57 -93.74
C ASN A 2 14.27 -28.37 -93.04
N ARG A 3 12.98 -28.37 -93.02
CA ARG A 3 12.14 -27.43 -92.21
C ARG A 3 11.71 -28.11 -90.94
N SER A 4 12.19 -27.60 -89.84
CA SER A 4 11.70 -28.02 -88.54
C SER A 4 10.50 -27.18 -88.14
N ILE A 5 9.39 -27.87 -87.73
CA ILE A 5 8.17 -27.27 -87.25
C ILE A 5 8.29 -27.24 -85.71
N LEU A 6 8.29 -26.04 -85.11
CA LEU A 6 8.15 -25.88 -83.66
C LEU A 6 6.66 -25.81 -83.29
N THR A 7 6.23 -26.78 -82.54
CA THR A 7 4.90 -26.78 -81.89
C THR A 7 5.01 -26.14 -80.53
N GLY A 8 4.41 -24.94 -80.36
CA GLY A 8 4.35 -24.29 -79.05
C GLY A 8 3.21 -24.89 -78.19
N LEU A 9 3.55 -25.40 -76.99
CA LEU A 9 2.62 -25.76 -75.95
C LEU A 9 2.25 -24.53 -75.14
N ALA A 10 0.99 -24.08 -75.18
CA ALA A 10 0.43 -23.06 -74.29
C ALA A 10 0.01 -23.73 -72.97
N ILE A 11 0.70 -23.45 -71.92
CA ILE A 11 0.29 -23.84 -70.56
C ILE A 11 -0.71 -22.80 -70.07
N VAL A 12 -1.98 -23.19 -69.96
CA VAL A 12 -3.03 -22.42 -69.29
C VAL A 12 -2.90 -22.65 -67.77
N ALA A 13 -2.36 -21.69 -67.08
CA ALA A 13 -2.33 -21.68 -65.62
C ALA A 13 -3.76 -21.34 -65.12
N LEU A 14 -4.51 -22.36 -64.64
CA LEU A 14 -5.71 -22.18 -63.85
C LEU A 14 -5.30 -21.63 -62.46
N GLY A 15 -5.45 -20.31 -62.31
CA GLY A 15 -5.32 -19.65 -61.01
C GLY A 15 -6.44 -20.14 -60.08
N GLN A 16 -6.10 -21.00 -59.13
CA GLN A 16 -6.99 -21.26 -57.99
C GLN A 16 -7.09 -19.97 -57.16
N ALA A 17 -8.28 -19.35 -57.16
CA ALA A 17 -8.57 -18.25 -56.25
C ALA A 17 -8.56 -18.84 -54.83
N GLN A 18 -7.60 -18.40 -53.97
CA GLN A 18 -7.67 -18.67 -52.56
C GLN A 18 -8.96 -18.10 -52.00
N PRO A 19 -9.72 -18.87 -51.19
CA PRO A 19 -10.86 -18.30 -50.49
C PRO A 19 -10.38 -17.11 -49.62
N PRO A 20 -11.18 -16.05 -49.47
CA PRO A 20 -10.83 -14.91 -48.66
C PRO A 20 -10.51 -15.41 -47.24
N ALA A 21 -9.38 -14.97 -46.68
CA ALA A 21 -9.01 -15.27 -45.31
C ALA A 21 -10.20 -14.91 -44.41
N ALA A 22 -10.62 -15.85 -43.59
CA ALA A 22 -11.66 -15.59 -42.60
C ALA A 22 -11.25 -14.37 -41.78
N ALA A 23 -12.18 -13.40 -41.66
CA ALA A 23 -11.93 -12.24 -40.80
C ALA A 23 -11.49 -12.73 -39.40
N PRO A 24 -10.49 -12.14 -38.80
CA PRO A 24 -10.08 -12.53 -37.46
C PRO A 24 -11.32 -12.46 -36.55
N PRO A 25 -11.53 -13.46 -35.67
CA PRO A 25 -12.64 -13.43 -34.74
C PRO A 25 -12.66 -12.10 -34.03
N SER A 26 -13.79 -11.42 -33.96
CA SER A 26 -13.95 -10.16 -33.25
C SER A 26 -13.40 -10.36 -31.84
N ALA A 27 -12.41 -9.56 -31.45
CA ALA A 27 -11.81 -9.64 -30.11
C ALA A 27 -12.95 -9.53 -29.08
N LYS A 28 -13.07 -10.52 -28.20
CA LYS A 28 -14.01 -10.41 -27.07
C LYS A 28 -13.68 -9.12 -26.29
N PRO A 29 -14.69 -8.36 -25.86
CA PRO A 29 -14.44 -7.19 -25.03
C PRO A 29 -13.73 -7.61 -23.75
N PHE A 30 -12.80 -6.79 -23.28
CA PHE A 30 -12.06 -7.05 -22.04
C PHE A 30 -13.05 -7.15 -20.86
N PRO A 31 -12.95 -8.16 -19.96
CA PRO A 31 -13.89 -8.38 -18.87
C PRO A 31 -13.63 -7.41 -17.69
N LEU A 32 -14.01 -6.14 -17.85
CA LEU A 32 -13.81 -5.07 -16.87
C LEU A 32 -14.28 -5.41 -15.45
N GLN A 33 -15.33 -6.21 -15.32
CA GLN A 33 -15.85 -6.65 -14.02
C GLN A 33 -14.84 -7.49 -13.20
N GLY A 34 -13.89 -8.14 -13.87
CA GLY A 34 -12.86 -8.91 -13.20
C GLY A 34 -11.67 -8.08 -12.71
N ILE A 35 -11.59 -6.77 -13.03
CA ILE A 35 -10.52 -5.88 -12.55
C ILE A 35 -10.60 -5.72 -11.04
N LEU A 36 -11.76 -5.31 -10.54
CA LEU A 36 -12.07 -5.18 -9.13
C LEU A 36 -13.39 -5.88 -8.85
N PRO A 37 -13.33 -7.17 -8.45
CA PRO A 37 -14.51 -8.04 -8.39
C PRO A 37 -15.54 -7.57 -7.36
N LYS A 38 -16.78 -7.40 -7.82
CA LYS A 38 -17.95 -6.99 -7.02
C LYS A 38 -19.17 -7.87 -7.28
N ALA A 39 -19.25 -8.45 -8.48
CA ALA A 39 -20.39 -9.29 -8.86
C ALA A 39 -20.39 -10.62 -8.08
N GLU A 40 -19.23 -11.18 -7.83
CA GLU A 40 -19.04 -12.45 -7.12
C GLU A 40 -19.65 -12.43 -5.72
N THR A 41 -19.57 -11.26 -5.06
CA THR A 41 -20.06 -11.06 -3.67
C THR A 41 -21.46 -10.45 -3.60
N GLY A 42 -22.19 -10.32 -4.74
CA GLY A 42 -23.48 -9.64 -4.78
C GLY A 42 -23.41 -8.12 -4.53
N ALA A 43 -22.22 -7.56 -4.31
CA ALA A 43 -22.04 -6.13 -4.04
C ALA A 43 -22.42 -5.24 -5.22
N LEU A 44 -22.23 -5.72 -6.45
CA LEU A 44 -22.63 -4.97 -7.65
C LEU A 44 -24.15 -4.81 -7.75
N ASP A 45 -24.91 -5.85 -7.47
CA ASP A 45 -26.38 -5.82 -7.52
C ASP A 45 -26.94 -5.03 -6.33
N TYR A 46 -26.33 -5.18 -5.15
CA TYR A 46 -26.63 -4.35 -3.97
C TYR A 46 -26.48 -2.85 -4.25
N LEU A 47 -25.37 -2.42 -4.88
CA LEU A 47 -25.14 -1.02 -5.23
C LEU A 47 -26.08 -0.50 -6.32
N LYS A 48 -26.55 -1.35 -7.23
CA LYS A 48 -27.57 -0.96 -8.22
C LYS A 48 -28.94 -0.72 -7.56
N GLU A 49 -29.29 -1.57 -6.60
CA GLU A 49 -30.54 -1.47 -5.86
C GLU A 49 -30.50 -0.31 -4.84
N HIS A 50 -29.35 -0.12 -4.20
CA HIS A 50 -29.13 0.88 -3.15
C HIS A 50 -27.93 1.80 -3.47
N PRO A 51 -28.03 2.72 -4.45
CA PRO A 51 -26.88 3.53 -4.89
C PRO A 51 -26.24 4.40 -3.82
N THR A 52 -26.97 4.73 -2.75
CA THR A 52 -26.47 5.55 -1.65
C THR A 52 -25.91 4.73 -0.48
N TYR A 53 -26.06 3.40 -0.47
CA TYR A 53 -25.53 2.52 0.57
C TYR A 53 -24.10 2.10 0.23
N ASP A 54 -23.32 3.04 -0.30
CA ASP A 54 -22.02 2.87 -0.93
C ASP A 54 -20.83 3.01 0.04
N GLY A 55 -21.06 2.83 1.33
CA GLY A 55 -20.07 2.99 2.38
C GLY A 55 -20.04 4.38 3.02
N ARG A 56 -20.84 5.35 2.53
CA ARG A 56 -20.90 6.69 3.14
C ARG A 56 -21.31 6.63 4.60
N GLY A 57 -20.62 7.44 5.40
CA GLY A 57 -20.81 7.47 6.86
C GLY A 57 -20.05 6.37 7.61
N ILE A 58 -19.26 5.53 6.90
CA ILE A 58 -18.42 4.49 7.48
C ILE A 58 -16.95 4.89 7.35
N THR A 59 -16.18 4.67 8.41
CA THR A 59 -14.75 4.88 8.45
C THR A 59 -14.05 3.53 8.66
N VAL A 60 -13.07 3.24 7.80
CA VAL A 60 -12.31 2.00 7.78
C VAL A 60 -10.84 2.30 8.11
N ALA A 61 -10.29 1.67 9.13
CA ALA A 61 -8.87 1.72 9.41
C ALA A 61 -8.13 0.64 8.59
N ILE A 62 -7.09 1.03 7.85
CA ILE A 62 -6.24 0.13 7.07
C ILE A 62 -4.93 -0.07 7.81
N PHE A 63 -4.77 -1.23 8.43
CA PHE A 63 -3.55 -1.66 9.12
C PHE A 63 -2.64 -2.35 8.11
N ASP A 64 -1.68 -1.62 7.56
CA ASP A 64 -0.87 -2.09 6.43
C ASP A 64 0.48 -1.36 6.32
N THR A 65 1.08 -1.33 5.15
CA THR A 65 2.34 -0.62 4.85
C THR A 65 2.22 0.91 4.85
N GLY A 66 1.03 1.46 5.11
CA GLY A 66 0.68 2.85 4.89
C GLY A 66 -0.10 3.05 3.59
N VAL A 67 -0.88 4.11 3.50
CA VAL A 67 -1.68 4.48 2.32
C VAL A 67 -1.19 5.82 1.80
N ASP A 68 -0.89 5.89 0.51
CA ASP A 68 -0.49 7.12 -0.16
C ASP A 68 -1.68 8.11 -0.26
N PRO A 69 -1.64 9.27 0.42
CA PRO A 69 -2.73 10.23 0.41
C PRO A 69 -2.93 10.94 -0.94
N GLY A 70 -1.95 10.86 -1.83
CA GLY A 70 -2.01 11.42 -3.17
C GLY A 70 -2.40 10.42 -4.26
N ALA A 71 -2.62 9.15 -3.91
CA ALA A 71 -2.91 8.10 -4.89
C ALA A 71 -4.23 8.37 -5.64
N PRO A 72 -4.30 8.05 -6.95
CA PRO A 72 -5.53 8.12 -7.72
C PRO A 72 -6.64 7.29 -7.08
N GLY A 73 -7.87 7.82 -7.07
CA GLY A 73 -9.03 7.16 -6.47
C GLY A 73 -9.11 7.23 -4.94
N LEU A 74 -8.06 7.73 -4.24
CA LEU A 74 -8.04 7.83 -2.78
C LEU A 74 -8.06 9.28 -2.25
N ARG A 75 -8.54 10.23 -3.04
CA ARG A 75 -8.62 11.64 -2.64
C ARG A 75 -9.98 12.03 -2.07
N GLU A 76 -11.04 11.60 -2.72
CA GLU A 76 -12.42 11.97 -2.36
C GLU A 76 -13.33 10.74 -2.35
N THR A 77 -14.32 10.79 -1.47
CA THR A 77 -15.44 9.82 -1.44
C THR A 77 -16.43 10.11 -2.56
N SER A 78 -17.35 9.17 -2.82
CA SER A 78 -18.41 9.34 -3.81
C SER A 78 -19.34 10.53 -3.53
N ASP A 79 -19.41 11.00 -2.28
CA ASP A 79 -20.18 12.17 -1.85
C ASP A 79 -19.31 13.42 -1.65
N GLY A 80 -18.08 13.44 -2.19
CA GLY A 80 -17.20 14.62 -2.24
C GLY A 80 -16.47 14.98 -0.95
N ARG A 81 -16.49 14.11 0.07
CA ARG A 81 -15.72 14.32 1.30
C ARG A 81 -14.26 13.83 1.13
N PRO A 82 -13.31 14.30 1.94
CA PRO A 82 -11.97 13.76 1.97
C PRO A 82 -11.99 12.25 2.21
N LYS A 83 -11.29 11.48 1.34
CA LYS A 83 -11.21 10.02 1.47
C LYS A 83 -10.40 9.61 2.68
N ILE A 84 -9.20 10.16 2.85
CA ILE A 84 -8.33 9.85 3.99
C ILE A 84 -8.54 10.93 5.04
N VAL A 85 -8.94 10.49 6.23
CA VAL A 85 -9.26 11.40 7.36
C VAL A 85 -8.16 11.47 8.40
N ASP A 86 -7.33 10.44 8.49
CA ASP A 86 -6.13 10.42 9.34
C ASP A 86 -5.06 9.50 8.77
N VAL A 87 -3.79 9.81 9.07
CA VAL A 87 -2.61 9.04 8.67
C VAL A 87 -1.69 8.90 9.88
N VAL A 88 -1.45 7.67 10.32
CA VAL A 88 -0.70 7.38 11.55
C VAL A 88 0.46 6.43 11.26
N ASP A 89 1.66 6.75 11.73
CA ASP A 89 2.79 5.80 11.79
C ASP A 89 2.78 5.05 13.14
N GLY A 90 2.16 3.88 13.17
CA GLY A 90 2.21 3.01 14.34
C GLY A 90 3.60 2.43 14.60
N SER A 91 4.43 2.27 13.55
CA SER A 91 5.76 1.68 13.66
C SER A 91 6.79 2.61 14.30
N GLY A 92 6.62 3.94 14.17
CA GLY A 92 7.59 4.95 14.58
C GLY A 92 8.86 4.98 13.71
N SER A 93 8.86 4.30 12.55
CA SER A 93 10.04 4.32 11.67
C SER A 93 10.26 5.69 10.98
N GLY A 94 9.21 6.51 10.91
CA GLY A 94 9.25 7.87 10.40
C GLY A 94 9.53 8.95 11.45
N ASP A 95 9.68 8.57 12.72
CA ASP A 95 9.90 9.55 13.79
C ASP A 95 11.28 10.21 13.69
N VAL A 96 11.30 11.49 14.00
CA VAL A 96 12.45 12.39 14.01
C VAL A 96 12.50 13.04 15.39
N ASP A 97 13.62 12.96 16.07
CA ASP A 97 13.88 13.74 17.27
C ASP A 97 14.09 15.21 16.87
N THR A 98 13.17 16.07 17.29
CA THR A 98 13.18 17.51 17.06
C THR A 98 13.31 18.29 18.39
N SER A 99 13.80 17.66 19.44
CA SER A 99 13.98 18.29 20.76
C SER A 99 15.10 19.36 20.78
N ALA A 100 15.99 19.37 19.78
CA ALA A 100 17.06 20.36 19.67
C ALA A 100 16.49 21.73 19.27
N GLU A 101 16.68 22.75 20.11
CA GLU A 101 16.21 24.12 19.87
C GLU A 101 17.29 24.98 19.19
N ARG A 102 16.85 25.92 18.35
CA ARG A 102 17.67 26.94 17.68
C ARG A 102 16.98 28.29 17.76
N GLU A 103 17.77 29.33 17.72
CA GLU A 103 17.31 30.70 17.51
C GLU A 103 17.56 31.11 16.06
N ALA A 104 16.59 31.80 15.45
CA ALA A 104 16.75 32.35 14.12
C ALA A 104 17.44 33.72 14.19
N LYS A 105 18.35 33.96 13.23
CA LYS A 105 18.99 35.25 13.04
C LYS A 105 18.82 35.68 11.59
N ASP A 106 18.34 36.90 11.38
CA ASP A 106 18.12 37.47 10.04
C ASP A 106 17.30 36.57 9.10
N GLY A 107 16.26 35.90 9.65
CA GLY A 107 15.39 35.00 8.89
C GLY A 107 16.01 33.65 8.55
N THR A 108 17.14 33.30 9.17
CA THR A 108 17.82 32.00 8.95
C THR A 108 18.15 31.31 10.26
N LEU A 109 18.34 30.00 10.20
CA LEU A 109 18.91 29.21 11.29
C LEU A 109 19.87 28.12 10.74
N THR A 110 20.68 27.53 11.59
CA THR A 110 21.55 26.41 11.21
C THR A 110 20.86 25.07 11.53
N GLY A 111 20.61 24.24 10.50
CA GLY A 111 20.11 22.89 10.63
C GLY A 111 21.11 21.93 11.29
N LEU A 112 20.67 20.71 11.60
CA LEU A 112 21.57 19.70 12.18
C LEU A 112 22.54 19.09 11.14
N THR A 113 22.24 19.21 9.85
CA THR A 113 23.20 18.87 8.77
C THR A 113 24.33 19.89 8.64
N GLY A 114 24.22 21.05 9.28
CA GLY A 114 25.11 22.20 9.12
C GLY A 114 24.69 23.16 8.00
N ARG A 115 23.61 22.88 7.26
CA ARG A 115 23.05 23.80 6.27
C ARG A 115 22.47 25.03 6.94
N THR A 116 22.54 26.17 6.25
CA THR A 116 21.80 27.37 6.61
C THR A 116 20.39 27.25 6.05
N LEU A 117 19.40 27.25 6.92
CA LEU A 117 18.00 27.11 6.58
C LEU A 117 17.34 28.48 6.57
N LYS A 118 16.78 28.88 5.44
CA LYS A 118 16.03 30.13 5.26
C LYS A 118 14.57 29.89 5.63
N LEU A 119 14.06 30.70 6.55
CA LEU A 119 12.70 30.61 7.07
C LEU A 119 11.73 31.51 6.27
N GLY A 120 10.46 31.13 6.23
CA GLY A 120 9.41 31.99 5.63
C GLY A 120 9.22 33.28 6.42
N GLY A 121 9.27 34.42 5.73
CA GLY A 121 9.18 35.74 6.38
C GLY A 121 7.80 36.04 6.99
N ASP A 122 6.78 35.29 6.62
CA ASP A 122 5.41 35.38 7.12
C ASP A 122 5.12 34.37 8.26
N TRP A 123 6.07 33.49 8.58
CA TRP A 123 5.87 32.49 9.63
C TRP A 123 5.91 33.14 11.01
N GLN A 124 4.81 32.96 11.73
CA GLN A 124 4.70 33.44 13.10
C GLN A 124 5.27 32.40 14.06
N ASN A 125 6.20 32.80 14.91
CA ASN A 125 6.71 31.96 16.00
C ASN A 125 6.83 32.80 17.27
N PRO A 126 5.72 33.03 18.00
CA PRO A 126 5.72 33.89 19.19
C PRO A 126 6.64 33.38 20.31
N GLY A 127 6.96 32.11 20.34
CA GLY A 127 7.91 31.52 21.29
C GLY A 127 9.37 31.77 20.95
N GLY A 128 9.69 32.21 19.74
CA GLY A 128 11.05 32.51 19.26
C GLY A 128 11.97 31.30 19.11
N LYS A 129 11.54 30.12 19.52
CA LYS A 129 12.33 28.88 19.49
C LYS A 129 11.93 28.02 18.31
N TRP A 130 12.91 27.54 17.57
CA TRP A 130 12.76 26.64 16.45
C TRP A 130 13.36 25.29 16.83
N ARG A 131 12.57 24.25 16.75
CA ARG A 131 13.00 22.86 16.96
C ARG A 131 13.53 22.30 15.67
N VAL A 132 14.67 21.60 15.72
CA VAL A 132 15.33 21.07 14.52
C VAL A 132 15.63 19.59 14.67
N GLY A 133 15.51 18.86 13.57
CA GLY A 133 15.83 17.44 13.48
C GLY A 133 16.36 17.09 12.09
N ILE A 134 16.83 15.85 11.92
CA ILE A 134 17.25 15.32 10.61
C ILE A 134 16.66 13.95 10.37
N LYS A 135 16.43 13.61 9.10
CA LYS A 135 16.01 12.28 8.68
C LYS A 135 16.73 11.83 7.42
N ALA A 136 17.38 10.67 7.48
CA ALA A 136 17.92 10.04 6.29
C ALA A 136 16.79 9.52 5.41
N ALA A 137 16.75 9.93 4.12
CA ALA A 137 15.68 9.58 3.21
C ALA A 137 15.47 8.07 3.04
N TYR A 138 16.57 7.31 3.00
CA TYR A 138 16.51 5.86 2.78
C TYR A 138 15.98 5.07 4.00
N GLU A 139 15.83 5.71 5.15
CA GLU A 139 15.10 5.16 6.29
C GLU A 139 13.58 5.28 6.14
N LEU A 140 13.11 6.23 5.33
CA LEU A 140 11.70 6.44 5.03
C LEU A 140 11.22 5.62 3.84
N PHE A 141 12.07 5.41 2.84
CA PHE A 141 11.67 4.90 1.52
C PHE A 141 11.61 3.37 1.46
N PRO A 142 10.65 2.78 0.74
CA PRO A 142 10.61 1.36 0.45
C PRO A 142 11.88 0.86 -0.23
N GLY A 143 12.28 -0.38 0.02
CA GLY A 143 13.51 -0.95 -0.53
C GLY A 143 13.61 -0.92 -2.06
N SER A 144 12.50 -1.11 -2.75
CA SER A 144 12.43 -1.02 -4.22
C SER A 144 12.65 0.41 -4.74
N LEU A 145 12.10 1.42 -4.04
CA LEU A 145 12.35 2.83 -4.33
C LEU A 145 13.81 3.19 -4.09
N VAL A 146 14.38 2.82 -2.93
CA VAL A 146 15.80 3.02 -2.62
C VAL A 146 16.69 2.40 -3.71
N SER A 147 16.39 1.17 -4.13
CA SER A 147 17.15 0.49 -5.19
C SER A 147 17.06 1.21 -6.53
N ARG A 148 15.91 1.79 -6.88
CA ARG A 148 15.74 2.62 -8.08
C ARG A 148 16.59 3.89 -7.99
N LEU A 149 16.46 4.63 -6.88
CA LEU A 149 17.17 5.90 -6.68
C LEU A 149 18.69 5.71 -6.65
N LYS A 150 19.19 4.68 -5.97
CA LYS A 150 20.63 4.34 -5.96
C LYS A 150 21.15 4.08 -7.37
N ARG A 151 20.41 3.34 -8.23
CA ARG A 151 20.82 3.10 -9.62
C ARG A 151 20.84 4.39 -10.45
N GLU A 152 19.83 5.26 -10.27
CA GLU A 152 19.76 6.53 -11.01
C GLU A 152 20.85 7.49 -10.57
N ARG A 153 21.09 7.66 -9.26
CA ARG A 153 22.15 8.53 -8.72
C ARG A 153 23.53 8.00 -9.08
N LYS A 154 23.75 6.67 -9.02
CA LYS A 154 24.99 6.06 -9.46
C LYS A 154 25.28 6.33 -10.94
N LYS A 155 24.28 6.27 -11.81
CA LYS A 155 24.45 6.57 -13.23
C LYS A 155 24.93 8.01 -13.47
N GLU A 156 24.40 8.98 -12.74
CA GLU A 156 24.82 10.38 -12.80
C GLU A 156 26.24 10.55 -12.25
N TRP A 157 26.51 9.95 -11.10
CA TRP A 157 27.83 9.97 -10.47
C TRP A 157 28.89 9.32 -11.38
N ASP A 158 28.62 8.14 -11.95
CA ASP A 158 29.52 7.47 -12.90
C ASP A 158 29.82 8.32 -14.13
N LYS A 159 28.85 9.11 -14.61
CA LYS A 159 29.07 10.05 -15.71
C LYS A 159 30.09 11.13 -15.33
N GLN A 160 29.84 11.80 -14.20
CA GLN A 160 30.76 12.84 -13.69
C GLN A 160 32.16 12.27 -13.40
N GLN A 161 32.22 11.07 -12.87
CA GLN A 161 33.47 10.41 -12.55
C GLN A 161 34.28 10.07 -13.80
N ARG A 162 33.62 9.58 -14.87
CA ARG A 162 34.27 9.36 -16.17
C ARG A 162 34.83 10.66 -16.76
N GLU A 163 34.12 11.78 -16.67
CA GLU A 163 34.59 13.08 -17.13
C GLU A 163 35.83 13.54 -16.37
N ARG A 164 35.84 13.41 -15.05
CA ARG A 164 37.01 13.71 -14.20
C ARG A 164 38.20 12.81 -14.50
N MET A 165 37.93 11.50 -14.66
CA MET A 165 38.95 10.51 -14.99
C MET A 165 39.61 10.80 -16.34
N ALA A 166 38.81 11.09 -17.37
CA ALA A 166 39.32 11.43 -18.71
C ALA A 166 40.19 12.68 -18.66
N GLY A 167 39.81 13.70 -17.89
CA GLY A 167 40.64 14.90 -17.71
C GLY A 167 41.98 14.59 -17.03
N LEU A 168 42.02 13.76 -16.00
CA LEU A 168 43.27 13.38 -15.33
C LEU A 168 44.16 12.49 -16.20
N GLN A 169 43.57 11.57 -16.97
CA GLN A 169 44.30 10.72 -17.92
C GLN A 169 44.90 11.55 -19.05
N ALA A 170 44.18 12.55 -19.58
CA ALA A 170 44.72 13.49 -20.58
C ALA A 170 45.90 14.29 -19.99
N ASN A 171 45.74 14.84 -18.77
CA ASN A 171 46.82 15.58 -18.11
C ASN A 171 48.08 14.71 -17.87
N LEU A 172 47.89 13.43 -17.53
CA LEU A 172 49.00 12.50 -17.34
C LEU A 172 49.67 12.19 -18.69
N ALA A 173 48.92 12.02 -19.79
CA ALA A 173 49.44 11.77 -21.12
C ALA A 173 50.23 12.98 -21.63
N ASP A 174 49.71 14.20 -21.49
CA ASP A 174 50.41 15.46 -21.86
C ASP A 174 51.69 15.63 -21.06
N PHE A 175 51.64 15.27 -19.76
CA PHE A 175 52.84 15.31 -18.91
C PHE A 175 53.91 14.31 -19.38
N ASP A 176 53.54 13.09 -19.72
CA ASP A 176 54.45 12.03 -20.17
C ASP A 176 55.03 12.35 -21.53
N GLU A 177 54.25 12.97 -22.45
CA GLU A 177 54.74 13.47 -23.72
C GLU A 177 55.82 14.57 -23.54
N ALA A 178 55.54 15.52 -22.61
CA ALA A 178 56.47 16.62 -22.32
C ALA A 178 57.71 16.18 -21.55
N ASN A 179 57.68 15.03 -20.85
CA ASN A 179 58.73 14.58 -19.92
C ASN A 179 59.01 13.07 -20.06
N SER A 180 59.64 12.65 -21.14
CA SER A 180 59.91 11.23 -21.50
C SER A 180 60.70 10.45 -20.41
N THR A 181 61.46 11.10 -19.54
CA THR A 181 62.22 10.46 -18.44
C THR A 181 62.22 11.37 -17.22
N PRO A 182 61.12 11.48 -16.48
CA PRO A 182 61.00 12.43 -15.38
C PRO A 182 61.93 12.07 -14.19
N LYS A 183 62.68 13.05 -13.66
CA LYS A 183 63.57 12.91 -12.52
C LYS A 183 63.29 14.01 -11.47
N GLY A 184 63.65 13.77 -10.21
CA GLY A 184 63.47 14.75 -9.15
C GLY A 184 62.01 15.15 -8.95
N ASP A 185 61.72 16.44 -8.93
CA ASP A 185 60.38 16.97 -8.68
C ASP A 185 59.37 16.58 -9.77
N LYS A 186 59.79 16.42 -11.02
CA LYS A 186 58.92 15.94 -12.11
C LYS A 186 58.46 14.48 -11.92
N LYS A 187 59.31 13.63 -11.30
CA LYS A 187 58.90 12.27 -10.92
C LYS A 187 57.86 12.29 -9.83
N LYS A 188 57.92 13.23 -8.88
CA LYS A 188 56.91 13.40 -7.84
C LYS A 188 55.57 13.86 -8.43
N GLU A 189 55.61 14.88 -9.32
CA GLU A 189 54.44 15.41 -9.99
C GLU A 189 53.70 14.34 -10.80
N ARG A 190 54.39 13.50 -11.57
CA ARG A 190 53.82 12.34 -12.26
C ARG A 190 53.18 11.37 -11.27
N GLY A 191 53.87 11.10 -10.13
CA GLY A 191 53.36 10.22 -9.10
C GLY A 191 52.07 10.75 -8.48
N GLU A 192 51.93 12.06 -8.28
CA GLU A 192 50.72 12.69 -7.77
C GLU A 192 49.56 12.59 -8.78
N LEU A 193 49.81 12.77 -10.09
CA LEU A 193 48.76 12.58 -11.11
C LEU A 193 48.27 11.13 -11.15
N GLN A 194 49.19 10.16 -11.13
CA GLN A 194 48.82 8.74 -11.06
C GLN A 194 48.03 8.41 -9.78
N ALA A 195 48.46 8.88 -8.61
CA ALA A 195 47.79 8.66 -7.36
C ALA A 195 46.35 9.23 -7.34
N ARG A 196 46.11 10.35 -8.03
CA ARG A 196 44.75 10.90 -8.20
C ARG A 196 43.87 10.00 -9.06
N ILE A 197 44.42 9.42 -10.12
CA ILE A 197 43.73 8.44 -10.98
C ILE A 197 43.37 7.21 -10.13
N ASP A 198 44.36 6.63 -9.45
CA ASP A 198 44.18 5.43 -8.63
C ASP A 198 43.11 5.66 -7.51
N LEU A 199 43.09 6.87 -6.92
CA LEU A 199 42.07 7.26 -5.93
C LEU A 199 40.68 7.32 -6.55
N LEU A 200 40.52 7.92 -7.75
CA LEU A 200 39.23 7.96 -8.41
C LEU A 200 38.72 6.58 -8.81
N GLU A 201 39.61 5.67 -9.24
CA GLU A 201 39.26 4.27 -9.53
C GLU A 201 38.79 3.55 -8.27
N ALA A 202 39.48 3.73 -7.13
CA ALA A 202 39.08 3.16 -5.85
C ALA A 202 37.71 3.69 -5.43
N LEU A 203 37.48 5.01 -5.50
CA LEU A 203 36.20 5.63 -5.19
C LEU A 203 35.05 5.11 -6.10
N GLN A 204 35.36 4.84 -7.38
CA GLN A 204 34.37 4.28 -8.30
C GLN A 204 33.98 2.85 -7.94
N LYS A 205 34.94 2.06 -7.49
CA LYS A 205 34.70 0.66 -7.09
C LYS A 205 33.87 0.57 -5.80
N ASP A 206 34.15 1.45 -4.83
CA ASP A 206 33.57 1.39 -3.49
C ASP A 206 32.36 2.32 -3.31
N TYR A 207 31.87 2.96 -4.40
CA TYR A 207 30.74 3.88 -4.30
C TYR A 207 29.45 3.19 -3.88
N ASP A 208 28.95 3.57 -2.73
CA ASP A 208 27.57 3.35 -2.27
C ASP A 208 26.91 4.70 -1.97
N ASP A 209 25.72 4.92 -2.55
CA ASP A 209 24.98 6.16 -2.37
C ASP A 209 24.30 6.18 -0.98
N PRO A 210 24.67 7.12 -0.09
CA PRO A 210 24.07 7.22 1.23
C PRO A 210 22.64 7.76 1.22
N GLY A 211 22.21 8.35 0.11
CA GLY A 211 20.94 9.04 -0.04
C GLY A 211 20.92 10.45 0.56
N PRO A 212 19.82 11.19 0.36
CA PRO A 212 19.60 12.50 0.94
C PRO A 212 19.46 12.45 2.46
N VAL A 213 19.80 13.56 3.13
CA VAL A 213 19.51 13.79 4.55
C VAL A 213 18.74 15.09 4.66
N TYR A 214 17.49 14.99 5.07
CA TYR A 214 16.55 16.10 5.17
C TYR A 214 16.68 16.79 6.52
N ASP A 215 16.84 18.12 6.52
CA ASP A 215 16.63 18.94 7.69
C ASP A 215 15.12 19.13 7.93
N CYS A 216 14.71 19.07 9.18
CA CYS A 216 13.33 19.26 9.62
C CYS A 216 13.27 20.42 10.60
N VAL A 217 12.27 21.29 10.45
CA VAL A 217 12.02 22.38 11.38
C VAL A 217 10.60 22.30 11.91
N VAL A 218 10.44 22.39 13.24
CA VAL A 218 9.15 22.39 13.94
C VAL A 218 9.04 23.64 14.82
N PHE A 219 7.88 24.27 14.83
CA PHE A 219 7.59 25.44 15.67
C PHE A 219 6.10 25.57 15.95
N ASN A 220 5.75 26.35 16.97
CA ASN A 220 4.36 26.67 17.28
C ASN A 220 4.03 28.08 16.79
N ASP A 221 3.02 28.21 15.90
CA ASP A 221 2.62 29.49 15.32
C ASP A 221 1.71 30.33 16.25
N GLY A 222 1.51 29.89 17.49
CA GLY A 222 0.60 30.47 18.46
C GLY A 222 -0.82 29.88 18.39
N LYS A 223 -1.12 29.06 17.38
CA LYS A 223 -2.41 28.37 17.20
C LYS A 223 -2.23 26.86 17.07
N ALA A 224 -1.18 26.44 16.37
CA ALA A 224 -0.89 25.03 16.10
C ALA A 224 0.63 24.79 15.96
N TRP A 225 1.04 23.56 16.17
CA TRP A 225 2.37 23.10 15.79
C TRP A 225 2.46 22.99 14.26
N ARG A 226 3.53 23.55 13.70
CA ARG A 226 3.86 23.54 12.27
C ARG A 226 5.19 22.82 12.06
N ALA A 227 5.31 22.18 10.91
CA ALA A 227 6.56 21.55 10.52
C ALA A 227 6.81 21.69 9.02
N VAL A 228 8.07 21.75 8.65
CA VAL A 228 8.56 21.79 7.28
C VAL A 228 9.78 20.86 7.16
N VAL A 229 9.93 20.22 6.00
CA VAL A 229 11.02 19.30 5.68
C VAL A 229 11.71 19.81 4.43
N ASP A 230 13.03 20.04 4.49
CA ASP A 230 13.89 20.41 3.35
C ASP A 230 14.08 19.19 2.45
N THR A 231 13.18 19.01 1.47
CA THR A 231 13.10 17.77 0.67
C THR A 231 14.05 17.74 -0.52
N ASP A 232 14.61 18.88 -0.92
CA ASP A 232 15.56 19.00 -2.04
C ASP A 232 16.99 19.37 -1.60
N GLU A 233 17.20 19.57 -0.29
CA GLU A 233 18.49 19.79 0.37
C GLU A 233 19.15 21.15 0.00
N ASP A 234 18.38 22.14 -0.44
CA ASP A 234 18.90 23.45 -0.84
C ASP A 234 18.92 24.49 0.32
N GLY A 235 18.19 24.19 1.41
CA GLY A 235 18.08 25.02 2.62
C GLY A 235 17.09 26.18 2.49
N ASP A 236 16.39 26.37 1.38
CA ASP A 236 15.31 27.34 1.24
C ASP A 236 13.96 26.72 1.63
N LEU A 237 13.57 26.85 2.90
CA LEU A 237 12.31 26.29 3.39
C LEU A 237 11.07 27.06 2.89
N THR A 238 11.23 28.14 2.13
CA THR A 238 10.11 28.96 1.65
C THR A 238 9.40 28.37 0.44
N ASP A 239 10.03 27.48 -0.30
CA ASP A 239 9.45 26.73 -1.41
C ASP A 239 8.93 25.36 -0.98
N GLU A 240 9.20 24.97 0.26
CA GLU A 240 8.66 23.77 0.87
C GLU A 240 7.28 23.98 1.50
N LYS A 241 6.50 22.91 1.60
CA LYS A 241 5.17 22.98 2.16
C LYS A 241 5.20 22.99 3.69
N LEU A 242 4.80 24.13 4.27
CA LEU A 242 4.53 24.22 5.71
C LEU A 242 3.26 23.45 6.03
N MET A 243 3.36 22.48 6.93
CA MET A 243 2.26 21.57 7.29
C MET A 243 2.04 21.52 8.80
N THR A 244 0.89 20.96 9.17
CA THR A 244 0.56 20.60 10.56
C THR A 244 0.18 19.12 10.64
N ARG A 245 -0.24 18.67 11.82
CA ARG A 245 -0.76 17.31 12.02
C ARG A 245 -1.83 16.98 10.97
N PHE A 246 -1.70 15.84 10.28
CA PHE A 246 -2.56 15.47 9.14
C PHE A 246 -4.05 15.53 9.48
N ARG A 247 -4.46 15.02 10.62
CA ARG A 247 -5.86 15.01 11.06
C ARG A 247 -6.49 16.40 11.15
N ALA A 248 -5.68 17.46 11.39
CA ALA A 248 -6.18 18.82 11.51
C ALA A 248 -6.53 19.45 10.14
N GLU A 249 -5.61 19.38 9.17
CA GLU A 249 -5.74 20.07 7.89
C GLU A 249 -5.67 19.14 6.67
N ARG A 250 -5.44 17.84 6.86
CA ARG A 250 -5.33 16.79 5.81
C ARG A 250 -4.33 17.15 4.72
N GLN A 251 -3.21 17.75 5.16
CA GLN A 251 -2.14 18.15 4.27
C GLN A 251 -1.14 17.01 4.05
N TRP A 252 -0.65 16.93 2.84
CA TRP A 252 0.46 16.07 2.46
C TRP A 252 1.36 16.79 1.46
N ALA A 253 2.61 16.36 1.36
CA ALA A 253 3.61 16.86 0.42
C ALA A 253 4.30 15.69 -0.29
N SER A 254 5.20 15.98 -1.23
CA SER A 254 5.96 14.98 -1.99
C SER A 254 7.45 15.27 -1.90
N PHE A 255 8.28 14.21 -1.84
CA PHE A 255 9.75 14.31 -1.93
C PHE A 255 10.25 14.64 -3.35
N GLY A 256 9.47 15.41 -4.11
CA GLY A 256 9.82 15.88 -5.43
C GLY A 256 9.56 14.90 -6.57
N LYS A 257 9.77 15.38 -7.80
CA LYS A 257 9.40 14.69 -9.05
C LYS A 257 10.19 13.41 -9.32
N ARG A 258 11.40 13.30 -8.80
CA ARG A 258 12.25 12.12 -8.98
C ARG A 258 11.82 10.98 -8.08
N VAL A 259 11.49 11.28 -6.85
CA VAL A 259 11.08 10.30 -5.84
C VAL A 259 9.63 9.89 -6.04
N MET A 260 8.74 10.86 -6.28
CA MET A 260 7.28 10.71 -6.45
C MET A 260 6.59 10.05 -5.25
N MET A 261 7.23 10.06 -4.09
CA MET A 261 6.67 9.55 -2.86
C MET A 261 6.03 10.70 -2.10
N ASN A 262 4.81 10.48 -1.63
CA ASN A 262 4.08 11.42 -0.80
C ASN A 262 4.31 11.11 0.68
N PHE A 263 4.17 12.14 1.52
CA PHE A 263 4.25 12.02 2.97
C PHE A 263 3.26 12.95 3.67
N ALA A 264 2.86 12.55 4.85
CA ALA A 264 2.11 13.36 5.80
C ALA A 264 2.93 13.58 7.06
N LEU A 265 2.53 14.55 7.89
CA LEU A 265 3.22 14.85 9.14
C LEU A 265 2.29 14.67 10.34
N ASN A 266 2.85 14.17 11.44
CA ASN A 266 2.28 14.30 12.76
C ASN A 266 3.32 14.89 13.71
N ILE A 267 2.87 15.64 14.70
CA ILE A 267 3.72 16.32 15.68
C ILE A 267 3.24 15.90 17.06
N TYR A 268 4.15 15.40 17.89
CA TYR A 268 3.89 14.86 19.21
C TYR A 268 4.82 15.53 20.24
N ASP A 269 4.53 15.30 21.52
CA ASP A 269 5.37 15.68 22.65
C ASP A 269 5.79 17.16 22.61
N ASP A 270 4.80 18.06 22.41
CA ASP A 270 5.02 19.50 22.30
C ASP A 270 6.11 19.90 21.29
N GLY A 271 6.17 19.19 20.18
CA GLY A 271 7.10 19.44 19.09
C GLY A 271 8.43 18.75 19.22
N ASP A 272 8.67 17.94 20.26
CA ASP A 272 9.92 17.18 20.43
C ASP A 272 10.00 15.98 19.47
N THR A 273 8.86 15.50 18.99
CA THR A 273 8.79 14.39 18.03
C THR A 273 8.01 14.80 16.78
N LEU A 274 8.69 14.81 15.62
CA LEU A 274 8.07 14.92 14.31
C LEU A 274 7.97 13.52 13.69
N SER A 275 6.78 13.09 13.30
CA SER A 275 6.58 11.84 12.59
C SER A 275 6.32 12.12 11.10
N ILE A 276 7.26 11.70 10.24
CA ILE A 276 7.14 11.75 8.78
C ILE A 276 6.51 10.45 8.31
N VAL A 277 5.23 10.46 8.02
CA VAL A 277 4.47 9.26 7.67
C VAL A 277 4.52 9.05 6.17
N THR A 278 5.21 7.98 5.77
CA THR A 278 5.28 7.48 4.40
C THR A 278 4.72 6.07 4.33
N ASP A 279 4.44 5.55 3.14
CA ASP A 279 4.25 4.11 2.97
C ASP A 279 5.60 3.37 2.85
N VAL A 280 5.69 2.17 3.38
CA VAL A 280 6.88 1.30 3.25
C VAL A 280 6.72 0.24 2.14
N GLY A 281 5.62 0.31 1.40
CA GLY A 281 5.28 -0.56 0.28
C GLY A 281 3.94 -0.16 -0.34
N ALA A 282 3.73 -0.51 -1.60
CA ALA A 282 2.51 -0.17 -2.34
C ALA A 282 1.26 -0.97 -1.88
N HIS A 283 1.44 -1.97 -1.01
CA HIS A 283 0.41 -2.92 -0.62
C HIS A 283 -0.75 -2.25 0.10
N GLY A 284 -0.50 -1.38 1.09
CA GLY A 284 -1.55 -0.70 1.85
C GLY A 284 -2.42 0.25 1.00
N THR A 285 -1.81 0.92 0.01
CA THR A 285 -2.55 1.74 -0.96
C THR A 285 -3.46 0.87 -1.84
N HIS A 286 -2.97 -0.29 -2.28
CA HIS A 286 -3.75 -1.26 -3.05
C HIS A 286 -4.93 -1.81 -2.23
N VAL A 287 -4.69 -2.19 -1.00
CA VAL A 287 -5.71 -2.65 -0.04
C VAL A 287 -6.78 -1.59 0.19
N ALA A 288 -6.39 -0.33 0.46
CA ALA A 288 -7.32 0.79 0.60
C ALA A 288 -8.14 1.02 -0.67
N GLY A 289 -7.51 0.83 -1.84
CA GLY A 289 -8.16 0.91 -3.15
C GLY A 289 -9.27 -0.12 -3.32
N ILE A 290 -9.04 -1.37 -2.95
CA ILE A 290 -10.07 -2.42 -2.99
C ILE A 290 -11.25 -2.08 -2.08
N VAL A 291 -10.98 -1.59 -0.86
CA VAL A 291 -12.05 -1.18 0.06
C VAL A 291 -12.86 -0.03 -0.53
N ALA A 292 -12.20 1.06 -0.96
CA ALA A 292 -12.90 2.34 -1.06
C ALA A 292 -12.45 3.28 -2.19
N ALA A 293 -11.69 2.84 -3.19
CA ALA A 293 -11.33 3.74 -4.30
C ALA A 293 -12.59 4.33 -4.95
N ASN A 294 -12.51 5.61 -5.33
CA ASN A 294 -13.57 6.33 -6.03
C ASN A 294 -13.01 6.97 -7.31
N TYR A 295 -13.50 6.52 -8.46
CA TYR A 295 -13.18 7.04 -9.79
C TYR A 295 -14.45 7.57 -10.45
N PRO A 296 -14.74 8.87 -10.36
CA PRO A 296 -15.92 9.43 -10.98
C PRO A 296 -15.98 9.11 -12.47
N GLY A 297 -17.10 8.55 -12.92
CA GLY A 297 -17.31 8.15 -14.32
C GLY A 297 -16.68 6.81 -14.75
N GLN A 298 -16.02 6.10 -13.87
CA GLN A 298 -15.41 4.78 -14.11
C GLN A 298 -15.75 3.81 -12.99
N PRO A 299 -17.03 3.43 -12.81
CA PRO A 299 -17.50 2.65 -11.66
C PRO A 299 -16.88 1.24 -11.58
N GLU A 300 -16.38 0.70 -12.70
CA GLU A 300 -15.65 -0.56 -12.75
C GLU A 300 -14.32 -0.52 -11.96
N LEU A 301 -13.70 0.66 -11.87
CA LEU A 301 -12.45 0.89 -11.10
C LEU A 301 -12.71 1.25 -9.64
N ASN A 302 -13.95 1.55 -9.26
CA ASN A 302 -14.29 1.85 -7.87
C ASN A 302 -14.02 0.64 -6.98
N GLY A 303 -13.53 0.90 -5.76
CA GLY A 303 -13.57 -0.06 -4.66
C GLY A 303 -15.00 -0.49 -4.35
N LEU A 304 -15.16 -1.43 -3.41
CA LEU A 304 -16.48 -1.91 -3.05
C LEU A 304 -17.34 -0.80 -2.42
N ALA A 305 -16.74 0.01 -1.56
CA ALA A 305 -17.41 1.06 -0.77
C ALA A 305 -16.87 2.47 -1.08
N PRO A 306 -17.12 3.03 -2.28
CA PRO A 306 -16.50 4.29 -2.72
C PRO A 306 -16.91 5.50 -1.85
N GLY A 307 -17.97 5.42 -1.07
CA GLY A 307 -18.39 6.42 -0.09
C GLY A 307 -17.71 6.32 1.28
N ALA A 308 -16.99 5.23 1.57
CA ALA A 308 -16.30 5.06 2.83
C ALA A 308 -15.06 5.97 2.96
N GLN A 309 -14.76 6.37 4.19
CA GLN A 309 -13.55 7.10 4.56
C GLN A 309 -12.49 6.15 5.13
N ILE A 310 -11.22 6.53 5.02
CA ILE A 310 -10.07 5.72 5.40
C ILE A 310 -9.26 6.42 6.50
N VAL A 311 -8.84 5.65 7.50
CA VAL A 311 -7.72 5.98 8.40
C VAL A 311 -6.55 5.09 7.99
N SER A 312 -5.45 5.70 7.56
CA SER A 312 -4.22 4.97 7.24
C SER A 312 -3.44 4.70 8.52
N VAL A 313 -3.26 3.44 8.86
CA VAL A 313 -2.42 3.01 9.98
C VAL A 313 -1.26 2.20 9.45
N LYS A 314 -0.11 2.84 9.34
CA LYS A 314 1.13 2.17 8.95
C LYS A 314 1.64 1.34 10.12
N ILE A 315 1.52 0.01 10.02
CA ILE A 315 2.06 -0.94 10.99
C ILE A 315 3.38 -1.56 10.52
N GLY A 316 3.64 -1.55 9.21
CA GLY A 316 4.90 -2.03 8.64
C GLY A 316 6.07 -1.13 9.02
N ASP A 317 7.14 -1.72 9.58
CA ASP A 317 8.34 -1.01 10.01
C ASP A 317 9.44 -1.13 8.95
N ARG A 318 9.89 0.01 8.42
CA ARG A 318 10.93 0.04 7.38
C ARG A 318 12.26 -0.55 7.88
N ARG A 319 12.58 -0.40 9.15
CA ARG A 319 13.80 -0.93 9.78
C ARG A 319 13.81 -2.46 9.83
N MET A 320 12.62 -3.08 9.74
CA MET A 320 12.42 -4.53 9.80
C MET A 320 11.89 -5.12 8.48
N GLY A 321 12.23 -4.50 7.35
CA GLY A 321 11.80 -4.97 6.04
C GLY A 321 10.28 -4.97 5.84
N SER A 322 9.57 -4.01 6.46
CA SER A 322 8.10 -3.87 6.51
C SER A 322 7.34 -4.89 7.37
N SER A 323 8.00 -5.67 8.22
CA SER A 323 7.30 -6.47 9.25
C SER A 323 6.62 -5.57 10.28
N SER A 324 5.51 -6.03 10.86
CA SER A 324 4.83 -5.32 11.94
C SER A 324 5.42 -5.66 13.32
N MET A 325 5.27 -4.72 14.25
CA MET A 325 5.56 -4.93 15.67
C MET A 325 4.27 -4.71 16.48
N GLY A 326 4.09 -5.48 17.54
CA GLY A 326 2.90 -5.38 18.38
C GLY A 326 2.65 -3.99 18.97
N THR A 327 3.70 -3.20 19.22
CA THR A 327 3.56 -1.79 19.64
C THR A 327 2.93 -0.92 18.56
N GLY A 328 3.24 -1.17 17.29
CA GLY A 328 2.64 -0.47 16.15
C GLY A 328 1.16 -0.77 16.02
N GLU A 329 0.79 -2.02 16.23
CA GLU A 329 -0.61 -2.46 16.19
C GLU A 329 -1.41 -1.85 17.35
N VAL A 330 -0.84 -1.79 18.57
CA VAL A 330 -1.47 -1.12 19.72
C VAL A 330 -1.72 0.38 19.45
N ARG A 331 -0.74 1.10 18.90
CA ARG A 331 -0.94 2.51 18.49
C ARG A 331 -2.02 2.63 17.43
N GLY A 332 -2.09 1.67 16.51
CA GLY A 332 -3.16 1.58 15.52
C GLY A 332 -4.54 1.42 16.15
N LEU A 333 -4.70 0.54 17.15
CA LEU A 333 -5.96 0.36 17.85
C LEU A 333 -6.40 1.64 18.60
N ILE A 334 -5.47 2.40 19.15
CA ILE A 334 -5.75 3.71 19.74
C ILE A 334 -6.29 4.66 18.65
N ALA A 335 -5.63 4.73 17.49
CA ALA A 335 -6.08 5.57 16.39
C ALA A 335 -7.47 5.17 15.87
N VAL A 336 -7.82 3.88 15.89
CA VAL A 336 -9.17 3.39 15.55
C VAL A 336 -10.23 4.01 16.47
N LEU A 337 -9.98 4.01 17.78
CA LEU A 337 -10.89 4.60 18.75
C LEU A 337 -10.98 6.11 18.64
N GLU A 338 -9.84 6.79 18.49
CA GLU A 338 -9.77 8.24 18.33
C GLU A 338 -10.49 8.76 17.07
N ASN A 339 -10.52 7.95 16.01
CA ASN A 339 -11.19 8.27 14.76
C ASN A 339 -12.60 7.68 14.64
N ASN A 340 -13.11 7.01 15.69
CA ASN A 340 -14.42 6.37 15.71
C ASN A 340 -14.61 5.45 14.48
N CYS A 341 -13.61 4.63 14.13
CA CYS A 341 -13.70 3.69 13.02
C CYS A 341 -14.69 2.57 13.35
N GLN A 342 -15.50 2.17 12.37
CA GLN A 342 -16.41 1.04 12.47
C GLN A 342 -15.78 -0.27 12.04
N LEU A 343 -14.74 -0.17 11.19
CA LEU A 343 -14.08 -1.31 10.58
C LEU A 343 -12.56 -1.18 10.67
N ILE A 344 -11.89 -2.32 10.84
CA ILE A 344 -10.46 -2.49 10.61
C ILE A 344 -10.30 -3.51 9.49
N ASN A 345 -9.42 -3.22 8.52
CA ASN A 345 -8.85 -4.21 7.63
C ASN A 345 -7.37 -4.39 7.92
N MET A 346 -6.94 -5.61 8.18
CA MET A 346 -5.55 -5.98 8.38
C MET A 346 -5.15 -7.08 7.40
N SER A 347 -4.46 -6.68 6.33
CA SER A 347 -3.92 -7.61 5.33
C SER A 347 -2.47 -8.00 5.66
N TYR A 348 -2.20 -8.18 6.93
CA TYR A 348 -0.94 -8.61 7.52
C TYR A 348 -1.16 -9.83 8.39
N GLY A 349 -0.12 -10.61 8.56
CA GLY A 349 -0.15 -11.75 9.45
C GLY A 349 1.13 -12.58 9.37
N GLY A 350 1.21 -13.57 10.24
CA GLY A 350 2.29 -14.52 10.30
C GLY A 350 1.79 -15.87 10.78
N SER A 351 2.63 -16.89 10.71
CA SER A 351 2.32 -18.21 11.27
C SER A 351 2.17 -18.10 12.78
N SER A 352 1.09 -18.68 13.32
CA SER A 352 0.88 -18.88 14.76
C SER A 352 0.28 -20.25 14.97
N GLN A 353 0.71 -20.91 16.02
CA GLN A 353 0.20 -22.23 16.38
C GLN A 353 -0.84 -22.18 17.51
N ASP A 354 -0.86 -21.12 18.29
CA ASP A 354 -1.70 -20.98 19.47
C ASP A 354 -2.90 -20.03 19.19
N PRO A 355 -4.10 -20.59 18.93
CA PRO A 355 -5.29 -19.78 18.68
C PRO A 355 -5.70 -18.99 19.92
N ASN A 356 -6.16 -17.75 19.72
CA ASN A 356 -6.64 -16.85 20.76
C ASN A 356 -5.66 -16.55 21.90
N ASP A 357 -4.37 -16.81 21.71
CA ASP A 357 -3.33 -16.60 22.72
C ASP A 357 -2.58 -15.27 22.54
N GLY A 358 -2.09 -14.77 23.65
CA GLY A 358 -1.25 -13.59 23.73
C GLY A 358 -2.00 -12.25 23.82
N ARG A 359 -1.21 -11.24 24.18
CA ARG A 359 -1.73 -9.90 24.48
C ARG A 359 -2.44 -9.24 23.28
N LEU A 360 -1.95 -9.43 22.07
CA LEU A 360 -2.56 -8.84 20.88
C LEU A 360 -3.92 -9.47 20.59
N ALA A 361 -4.04 -10.79 20.67
CA ALA A 361 -5.33 -11.47 20.50
C ALA A 361 -6.38 -10.98 21.53
N ALA A 362 -5.95 -10.75 22.77
CA ALA A 362 -6.82 -10.16 23.79
C ALA A 362 -7.26 -8.73 23.45
N LEU A 363 -6.35 -7.89 22.95
CA LEU A 363 -6.67 -6.51 22.54
C LEU A 363 -7.57 -6.47 21.30
N TYR A 364 -7.36 -7.36 20.32
CA TYR A 364 -8.25 -7.49 19.17
C TYR A 364 -9.66 -7.95 19.60
N SER A 365 -9.72 -8.90 20.51
CA SER A 365 -11.01 -9.34 21.07
C SER A 365 -11.69 -8.21 21.85
N GLU A 366 -10.93 -7.37 22.54
CA GLU A 366 -11.46 -6.20 23.25
C GLU A 366 -12.04 -5.15 22.30
N ILE A 367 -11.32 -4.79 21.21
CA ILE A 367 -11.79 -3.80 20.23
C ILE A 367 -13.10 -4.24 19.57
N VAL A 368 -13.22 -5.55 19.27
CA VAL A 368 -14.44 -6.11 18.68
C VAL A 368 -15.58 -6.16 19.71
N ASN A 369 -15.33 -6.75 20.87
CA ASN A 369 -16.40 -7.11 21.83
C ASN A 369 -16.82 -5.97 22.74
N LYS A 370 -15.93 -5.00 23.06
CA LYS A 370 -16.26 -3.86 23.93
C LYS A 370 -16.54 -2.58 23.17
N HIS A 371 -15.87 -2.40 22.01
CA HIS A 371 -15.97 -1.16 21.23
C HIS A 371 -16.81 -1.31 19.96
N ASN A 372 -17.36 -2.51 19.69
CA ASN A 372 -18.20 -2.80 18.52
C ASN A 372 -17.51 -2.50 17.17
N VAL A 373 -16.19 -2.61 17.10
CA VAL A 373 -15.45 -2.46 15.85
C VAL A 373 -15.35 -3.82 15.16
N ILE A 374 -15.73 -3.91 13.90
CA ILE A 374 -15.57 -5.14 13.13
C ILE A 374 -14.13 -5.22 12.61
N PHE A 375 -13.46 -6.34 12.88
CA PHE A 375 -12.09 -6.56 12.47
C PHE A 375 -12.00 -7.66 11.43
N VAL A 376 -11.57 -7.30 10.21
CA VAL A 376 -11.41 -8.19 9.06
C VAL A 376 -9.93 -8.38 8.77
N ALA A 377 -9.47 -9.63 8.66
CA ALA A 377 -8.07 -9.92 8.42
C ALA A 377 -7.88 -11.06 7.40
N SER A 378 -6.72 -11.08 6.76
CA SER A 378 -6.34 -12.15 5.83
C SER A 378 -6.09 -13.46 6.58
N ALA A 379 -6.57 -14.61 6.05
CA ALA A 379 -6.38 -15.92 6.69
C ALA A 379 -4.98 -16.51 6.49
N GLY A 380 -4.18 -15.98 5.54
CA GLY A 380 -2.84 -16.44 5.22
C GLY A 380 -2.71 -17.04 3.81
N ASN A 381 -1.47 -17.20 3.32
CA ASN A 381 -1.15 -17.62 1.96
C ASN A 381 -0.27 -18.89 1.92
N ASP A 382 -0.37 -19.75 2.93
CA ASP A 382 0.48 -20.92 3.15
C ASP A 382 -0.22 -22.25 2.78
N GLY A 383 -1.38 -22.20 2.07
CA GLY A 383 -2.08 -23.38 1.55
C GLY A 383 -1.24 -24.15 0.50
N PRO A 384 -1.70 -25.30 0.03
CA PRO A 384 -3.03 -25.91 0.22
C PRO A 384 -3.11 -26.91 1.39
N ALA A 385 -2.07 -27.08 2.20
CA ALA A 385 -2.13 -27.99 3.33
C ALA A 385 -3.14 -27.54 4.39
N LEU A 386 -3.66 -28.48 5.18
CA LEU A 386 -4.51 -28.18 6.33
C LEU A 386 -3.69 -27.55 7.46
N SER A 387 -4.35 -26.81 8.33
CA SER A 387 -3.77 -26.11 9.49
C SER A 387 -2.66 -25.12 9.11
N THR A 388 -2.86 -24.39 8.02
CA THR A 388 -1.94 -23.36 7.51
C THR A 388 -2.44 -21.92 7.73
N VAL A 389 -3.61 -21.75 8.38
CA VAL A 389 -4.12 -20.41 8.71
C VAL A 389 -3.17 -19.67 9.63
N GLY A 390 -3.03 -18.38 9.38
CA GLY A 390 -2.11 -17.49 10.10
C GLY A 390 -2.80 -16.59 11.12
N SER A 391 -1.99 -16.03 12.01
CA SER A 391 -2.39 -15.00 12.98
C SER A 391 -2.36 -13.61 12.33
N PRO A 392 -3.30 -12.69 12.63
CA PRO A 392 -4.41 -12.90 13.56
C PRO A 392 -5.66 -13.47 12.88
N GLY A 393 -5.80 -13.37 11.54
CA GLY A 393 -7.06 -13.61 10.84
C GLY A 393 -7.63 -15.02 11.02
N GLY A 394 -6.79 -16.04 10.91
CA GLY A 394 -7.24 -17.42 11.03
C GLY A 394 -7.24 -17.98 12.45
N THR A 395 -6.59 -17.29 13.41
CA THR A 395 -6.37 -17.83 14.76
C THR A 395 -7.07 -17.04 15.87
N THR A 396 -7.57 -15.85 15.60
CA THR A 396 -8.28 -15.03 16.59
C THR A 396 -9.78 -15.05 16.31
N SER A 397 -10.56 -15.75 17.14
CA SER A 397 -11.98 -16.04 16.90
C SER A 397 -12.89 -14.80 16.89
N ALA A 398 -12.47 -13.68 17.47
CA ALA A 398 -13.21 -12.43 17.42
C ALA A 398 -13.17 -11.74 16.04
N LEU A 399 -12.16 -12.03 15.23
CA LEU A 399 -11.94 -11.45 13.90
C LEU A 399 -12.66 -12.24 12.81
N PHE A 400 -12.77 -11.65 11.63
CA PHE A 400 -13.11 -12.36 10.41
C PHE A 400 -11.83 -12.75 9.66
N GLY A 401 -11.55 -14.05 9.57
CA GLY A 401 -10.46 -14.62 8.77
C GLY A 401 -10.92 -14.94 7.36
N ILE A 402 -10.38 -14.24 6.35
CA ILE A 402 -10.90 -14.27 4.98
C ILE A 402 -10.03 -15.14 4.07
N GLY A 403 -10.65 -16.17 3.45
CA GLY A 403 -10.05 -17.00 2.42
C GLY A 403 -10.14 -16.39 1.01
N ALA A 404 -9.28 -16.84 0.10
CA ALA A 404 -9.13 -16.26 -1.23
C ALA A 404 -9.80 -17.08 -2.34
N TYR A 405 -10.86 -16.52 -2.93
CA TYR A 405 -11.63 -17.06 -4.04
C TYR A 405 -11.22 -16.45 -5.38
N VAL A 406 -11.34 -17.23 -6.46
CA VAL A 406 -11.14 -16.76 -7.83
C VAL A 406 -12.27 -17.23 -8.75
N SER A 407 -12.86 -16.30 -9.50
CA SER A 407 -13.88 -16.57 -10.52
C SER A 407 -13.28 -16.71 -11.92
N PRO A 408 -13.98 -17.32 -12.88
CA PRO A 408 -13.57 -17.35 -14.28
C PRO A 408 -13.32 -15.96 -14.88
N VAL A 409 -14.14 -14.97 -14.52
CA VAL A 409 -14.00 -13.58 -15.00
C VAL A 409 -12.72 -12.93 -14.44
N MET A 410 -12.37 -13.19 -13.18
CA MET A 410 -11.10 -12.77 -12.61
C MET A 410 -9.91 -13.42 -13.30
N MET A 411 -10.00 -14.73 -13.62
CA MET A 411 -8.94 -15.46 -14.33
C MET A 411 -8.68 -14.85 -15.71
N GLU A 412 -9.73 -14.48 -16.44
CA GLU A 412 -9.62 -13.83 -17.74
C GLU A 412 -9.03 -12.41 -17.61
N ALA A 413 -9.56 -11.59 -16.71
CA ALA A 413 -9.14 -10.19 -16.55
C ALA A 413 -7.73 -10.02 -15.98
N GLN A 414 -7.38 -10.80 -14.96
CA GLN A 414 -6.16 -10.60 -14.17
C GLN A 414 -4.97 -11.43 -14.66
N TYR A 415 -5.25 -12.58 -15.32
CA TYR A 415 -4.21 -13.52 -15.76
C TYR A 415 -4.26 -13.78 -17.28
N SER A 416 -5.18 -13.13 -18.00
CA SER A 416 -5.34 -13.30 -19.46
C SER A 416 -5.57 -14.77 -19.87
N LEU A 417 -6.25 -15.55 -19.04
CA LEU A 417 -6.56 -16.93 -19.34
C LEU A 417 -7.59 -16.99 -20.47
N ARG A 418 -7.25 -17.68 -21.58
CA ARG A 418 -8.13 -17.85 -22.74
C ARG A 418 -9.28 -18.80 -22.46
N GLU A 419 -9.02 -19.82 -21.65
CA GLU A 419 -9.97 -20.83 -21.22
C GLU A 419 -10.03 -20.83 -19.69
N PRO A 420 -10.88 -19.97 -19.08
CA PRO A 420 -10.99 -19.90 -17.63
C PRO A 420 -11.45 -21.23 -17.03
N LEU A 421 -10.83 -21.61 -15.92
CA LEU A 421 -11.24 -22.76 -15.14
C LEU A 421 -12.52 -22.44 -14.35
N PRO A 422 -13.26 -23.48 -13.86
CA PRO A 422 -14.34 -23.25 -12.91
C PRO A 422 -13.89 -22.45 -11.69
N ALA A 423 -14.81 -21.70 -11.11
CA ALA A 423 -14.58 -20.96 -9.89
C ALA A 423 -14.04 -21.85 -8.76
N ILE A 424 -13.00 -21.42 -8.06
CA ILE A 424 -12.32 -22.20 -7.04
C ILE A 424 -11.69 -21.28 -5.97
N GLN A 425 -11.31 -21.86 -4.86
CA GLN A 425 -10.38 -21.24 -3.91
C GLN A 425 -8.96 -21.26 -4.48
N TYR A 426 -8.22 -20.15 -4.35
CA TYR A 426 -6.81 -20.17 -4.72
C TYR A 426 -6.05 -21.27 -3.95
N THR A 427 -5.16 -21.97 -4.61
CA THR A 427 -4.44 -23.11 -4.02
C THR A 427 -3.56 -22.70 -2.84
N TRP A 428 -2.98 -21.52 -2.91
CA TRP A 428 -2.14 -20.95 -1.86
C TRP A 428 -2.95 -20.33 -0.70
N SER A 429 -4.28 -20.17 -0.81
CA SER A 429 -5.09 -19.71 0.31
C SER A 429 -4.98 -20.67 1.49
N SER A 430 -4.61 -20.15 2.65
CA SER A 430 -4.48 -20.95 3.88
C SER A 430 -5.79 -21.62 4.26
N ARG A 431 -5.68 -22.76 4.95
CA ARG A 431 -6.79 -23.62 5.34
C ARG A 431 -6.71 -23.95 6.82
N GLY A 432 -7.86 -24.05 7.45
CA GLY A 432 -7.97 -24.64 8.78
C GLY A 432 -7.76 -26.17 8.76
N PRO A 433 -8.13 -26.85 9.87
CA PRO A 433 -8.58 -26.28 11.13
C PRO A 433 -7.46 -25.60 11.92
N THR A 434 -7.82 -24.75 12.88
CA THR A 434 -6.90 -24.30 13.92
C THR A 434 -6.62 -25.43 14.93
N LEU A 435 -5.60 -25.27 15.78
CA LEU A 435 -5.25 -26.27 16.78
C LEU A 435 -6.34 -26.53 17.82
N ASP A 436 -7.20 -25.55 18.08
CA ASP A 436 -8.38 -25.69 18.96
C ASP A 436 -9.62 -26.26 18.24
N GLY A 437 -9.48 -26.63 16.95
CA GLY A 437 -10.54 -27.25 16.16
C GLY A 437 -11.50 -26.27 15.49
N ASN A 438 -11.23 -24.97 15.49
CA ASN A 438 -12.04 -23.98 14.77
C ASN A 438 -11.79 -24.08 13.24
N LEU A 439 -12.70 -23.51 12.44
CA LEU A 439 -12.59 -23.49 10.97
C LEU A 439 -11.32 -22.79 10.48
N GLY A 440 -10.86 -21.76 11.18
CA GLY A 440 -9.71 -20.95 10.80
C GLY A 440 -10.00 -19.94 9.67
N VAL A 441 -10.74 -20.36 8.64
CA VAL A 441 -11.32 -19.48 7.62
C VAL A 441 -12.81 -19.29 7.96
N ASP A 442 -13.26 -18.06 8.16
CA ASP A 442 -14.68 -17.78 8.46
C ASP A 442 -15.52 -17.84 7.18
N PHE A 443 -15.10 -17.10 6.15
CA PHE A 443 -15.70 -17.12 4.82
C PHE A 443 -14.68 -16.64 3.78
N SER A 444 -15.08 -16.65 2.51
CA SER A 444 -14.21 -16.30 1.39
C SER A 444 -14.71 -15.05 0.66
N ALA A 445 -13.76 -14.35 0.03
CA ALA A 445 -14.01 -13.24 -0.88
C ALA A 445 -13.00 -13.27 -2.04
N PRO A 446 -13.20 -12.53 -3.14
CA PRO A 446 -12.25 -12.46 -4.26
C PRO A 446 -10.84 -12.11 -3.81
N GLY A 447 -9.87 -12.98 -4.13
CA GLY A 447 -8.47 -12.90 -3.69
C GLY A 447 -7.52 -12.26 -4.70
N GLY A 448 -8.02 -11.55 -5.67
CA GLY A 448 -7.23 -10.81 -6.65
C GLY A 448 -7.93 -9.53 -7.09
N ALA A 449 -7.15 -8.50 -7.38
CA ALA A 449 -7.66 -7.24 -7.91
C ALA A 449 -6.57 -6.47 -8.67
N ILE A 450 -7.01 -5.60 -9.59
CA ILE A 450 -6.20 -4.53 -10.17
C ILE A 450 -6.70 -3.24 -9.52
N ALA A 451 -5.90 -2.68 -8.63
CA ALA A 451 -6.26 -1.55 -7.78
C ALA A 451 -5.16 -0.48 -7.75
N PRO A 452 -5.45 0.76 -7.30
CA PRO A 452 -4.47 1.82 -7.26
C PRO A 452 -3.27 1.49 -6.36
N VAL A 453 -2.12 2.02 -6.71
CA VAL A 453 -0.88 1.91 -5.94
C VAL A 453 -0.24 3.29 -5.78
N SER A 454 0.72 3.37 -4.88
CA SER A 454 1.45 4.60 -4.58
C SER A 454 2.19 5.14 -5.81
N ASN A 455 2.23 6.46 -5.95
CA ASN A 455 2.81 7.15 -7.11
C ASN A 455 4.29 6.82 -7.35
N TRP A 456 5.07 6.56 -6.30
CA TRP A 456 6.49 6.21 -6.42
C TRP A 456 6.74 4.89 -7.17
N THR A 457 5.74 4.04 -7.34
CA THR A 457 5.83 2.81 -8.15
C THR A 457 5.91 3.09 -9.65
N LEU A 458 5.58 4.31 -10.07
CA LEU A 458 5.44 4.75 -11.47
C LEU A 458 4.31 4.01 -12.22
N GLN A 459 3.36 3.43 -11.48
CA GLN A 459 2.18 2.76 -12.00
C GLN A 459 0.93 3.41 -11.39
N GLY A 460 -0.16 3.49 -12.16
CA GLY A 460 -1.44 3.97 -11.63
C GLY A 460 -2.19 2.89 -10.86
N ASN A 461 -2.16 1.68 -11.40
CA ASN A 461 -2.80 0.49 -10.84
C ASN A 461 -1.86 -0.72 -10.98
N MET A 462 -2.00 -1.69 -10.10
CA MET A 462 -1.24 -2.93 -10.13
C MET A 462 -2.15 -4.13 -9.87
N GLN A 463 -1.89 -5.24 -10.56
CA GLN A 463 -2.52 -6.51 -10.23
C GLN A 463 -1.79 -7.13 -9.03
N MET A 464 -2.54 -7.46 -7.98
CA MET A 464 -2.05 -8.24 -6.85
C MET A 464 -3.05 -9.36 -6.51
N ASN A 465 -2.54 -10.44 -5.92
CA ASN A 465 -3.34 -11.54 -5.40
C ASN A 465 -2.83 -11.98 -4.03
N GLY A 466 -3.73 -12.48 -3.20
CA GLY A 466 -3.48 -12.91 -1.83
C GLY A 466 -4.78 -12.90 -1.03
N THR A 467 -4.80 -13.56 0.11
CA THR A 467 -5.83 -13.32 1.12
C THR A 467 -5.80 -11.85 1.59
N SER A 468 -4.68 -11.17 1.36
CA SER A 468 -4.54 -9.71 1.49
C SER A 468 -5.46 -8.89 0.57
N MET A 469 -5.98 -9.47 -0.53
CA MET A 469 -6.96 -8.83 -1.43
C MET A 469 -8.39 -9.30 -1.12
N SER A 470 -8.53 -10.51 -0.57
CA SER A 470 -9.83 -11.02 -0.10
C SER A 470 -10.33 -10.25 1.11
N SER A 471 -9.46 -10.00 2.07
CA SER A 471 -9.79 -9.25 3.30
C SER A 471 -10.37 -7.86 2.99
N PRO A 472 -9.72 -6.99 2.19
CA PRO A 472 -10.29 -5.69 1.85
C PRO A 472 -11.55 -5.79 0.96
N ASN A 473 -11.68 -6.82 0.13
CA ASN A 473 -12.92 -7.05 -0.61
C ASN A 473 -14.08 -7.36 0.35
N ALA A 474 -13.86 -8.26 1.31
CA ALA A 474 -14.83 -8.54 2.36
C ALA A 474 -15.12 -7.31 3.24
N CYS A 475 -14.09 -6.58 3.65
CA CYS A 475 -14.20 -5.36 4.46
C CYS A 475 -15.03 -4.28 3.76
N GLY A 476 -14.79 -4.06 2.46
CA GLY A 476 -15.61 -3.16 1.63
C GLY A 476 -17.07 -3.62 1.53
N GLY A 477 -17.30 -4.93 1.34
CA GLY A 477 -18.64 -5.50 1.37
C GLY A 477 -19.36 -5.28 2.71
N ILE A 478 -18.66 -5.44 3.83
CA ILE A 478 -19.21 -5.14 5.17
C ILE A 478 -19.46 -3.63 5.33
N ALA A 479 -18.59 -2.76 4.78
CA ALA A 479 -18.82 -1.32 4.82
C ALA A 479 -20.10 -0.91 4.07
N LEU A 480 -20.47 -1.62 2.99
CA LEU A 480 -21.76 -1.45 2.30
C LEU A 480 -22.92 -1.81 3.22
N LEU A 481 -22.85 -2.98 3.90
CA LEU A 481 -23.89 -3.41 4.87
C LEU A 481 -24.08 -2.36 5.95
N LEU A 482 -22.99 -1.91 6.60
CA LEU A 482 -23.06 -0.92 7.67
C LEU A 482 -23.61 0.43 7.18
N SER A 483 -23.29 0.84 5.95
CA SER A 483 -23.81 2.07 5.34
C SER A 483 -25.33 1.99 5.15
N GLY A 484 -25.84 0.85 4.66
CA GLY A 484 -27.28 0.62 4.53
C GLY A 484 -27.99 0.58 5.90
N LEU A 485 -27.47 -0.18 6.86
CA LEU A 485 -28.04 -0.27 8.20
C LEU A 485 -28.10 1.10 8.90
N LYS A 486 -27.01 1.90 8.77
CA LYS A 486 -26.95 3.24 9.33
C LYS A 486 -28.00 4.17 8.72
N GLN A 487 -28.21 4.11 7.41
CA GLN A 487 -29.21 4.95 6.73
C GLN A 487 -30.64 4.50 7.03
N GLN A 488 -30.84 3.23 7.40
CA GLN A 488 -32.14 2.70 7.83
C GLN A 488 -32.33 2.73 9.35
N GLU A 489 -31.38 3.30 10.12
CA GLU A 489 -31.41 3.36 11.58
C GLU A 489 -31.57 1.97 12.24
N ILE A 490 -30.95 0.95 11.61
CA ILE A 490 -30.91 -0.41 12.15
C ILE A 490 -29.64 -0.58 12.99
N GLU A 491 -29.81 -0.90 14.26
CA GLU A 491 -28.70 -1.22 15.14
C GLU A 491 -28.00 -2.50 14.73
N TRP A 492 -26.68 -2.51 14.86
CA TRP A 492 -25.85 -3.66 14.54
C TRP A 492 -24.79 -3.94 15.61
N THR A 493 -24.35 -5.18 15.67
CA THR A 493 -23.20 -5.63 16.44
C THR A 493 -22.29 -6.48 15.53
N PRO A 494 -21.01 -6.65 15.85
CA PRO A 494 -20.15 -7.58 15.11
C PRO A 494 -20.75 -8.98 14.98
N HIS A 495 -21.43 -9.47 16.02
CA HIS A 495 -22.11 -10.77 16.02
C HIS A 495 -23.30 -10.84 15.04
N ARG A 496 -24.11 -9.80 14.97
CA ARG A 496 -25.22 -9.75 14.00
C ARG A 496 -24.71 -9.79 12.58
N ILE A 497 -23.66 -9.02 12.28
CA ILE A 497 -23.02 -9.02 10.97
C ILE A 497 -22.42 -10.38 10.66
N ARG A 498 -21.69 -11.00 11.60
CA ARG A 498 -21.13 -12.34 11.45
C ARG A 498 -22.23 -13.35 11.12
N ARG A 499 -23.28 -13.40 11.90
CA ARG A 499 -24.40 -14.33 11.70
C ARG A 499 -25.10 -14.13 10.35
N ALA A 500 -25.30 -12.90 9.92
CA ALA A 500 -25.90 -12.61 8.62
C ALA A 500 -25.03 -13.14 7.47
N ILE A 501 -23.74 -12.86 7.52
CA ILE A 501 -22.79 -13.34 6.50
C ILE A 501 -22.71 -14.87 6.48
N GLU A 502 -22.52 -15.50 7.63
CA GLU A 502 -22.39 -16.96 7.73
C GLU A 502 -23.65 -17.71 7.26
N ASN A 503 -24.85 -17.16 7.51
CA ASN A 503 -26.11 -17.76 7.11
C ASN A 503 -26.46 -17.55 5.64
N THR A 504 -25.81 -16.60 4.96
CA THR A 504 -26.14 -16.22 3.58
C THR A 504 -24.99 -16.44 2.60
N ALA A 505 -23.81 -16.82 3.09
CA ALA A 505 -22.66 -17.12 2.26
C ALA A 505 -22.98 -18.23 1.25
N LYS A 506 -22.51 -18.07 0.01
CA LYS A 506 -22.71 -19.02 -1.08
C LYS A 506 -21.63 -20.08 -1.05
N GLU A 507 -22.04 -21.34 -0.94
CA GLU A 507 -21.11 -22.46 -1.03
C GLU A 507 -20.35 -22.48 -2.37
N ILE A 508 -19.02 -22.67 -2.29
CA ILE A 508 -18.16 -22.84 -3.47
C ILE A 508 -18.10 -24.35 -3.76
N PRO A 509 -18.63 -24.82 -4.91
CA PRO A 509 -18.69 -26.22 -5.21
C PRO A 509 -17.31 -26.89 -5.25
N ASN A 510 -17.21 -28.11 -4.73
CA ASN A 510 -15.99 -28.91 -4.71
C ASN A 510 -14.81 -28.30 -3.92
N VAL A 511 -15.09 -27.39 -3.00
CA VAL A 511 -14.11 -26.82 -2.08
C VAL A 511 -14.48 -27.23 -0.65
N GLU A 512 -13.53 -27.78 0.11
CA GLU A 512 -13.76 -28.20 1.49
C GLU A 512 -13.98 -27.01 2.45
N ARG A 513 -14.68 -27.26 3.55
CA ARG A 513 -15.03 -26.23 4.55
C ARG A 513 -13.82 -25.54 5.19
N PHE A 514 -12.73 -26.24 5.39
CA PHE A 514 -11.51 -25.64 5.96
C PHE A 514 -10.82 -24.65 5.00
N ALA A 515 -11.11 -24.72 3.70
CA ALA A 515 -10.61 -23.78 2.70
C ALA A 515 -11.55 -22.58 2.50
N GLN A 516 -12.86 -22.84 2.42
CA GLN A 516 -13.85 -21.79 2.09
C GLN A 516 -14.57 -21.16 3.29
N GLY A 517 -14.45 -21.76 4.47
CA GLY A 517 -15.25 -21.38 5.63
C GLY A 517 -16.74 -21.65 5.40
N ARG A 518 -17.58 -20.65 5.65
CA ARG A 518 -19.03 -20.72 5.38
C ARG A 518 -19.38 -20.56 3.89
N GLY A 519 -18.42 -20.16 3.05
CA GLY A 519 -18.60 -19.93 1.63
C GLY A 519 -18.23 -18.53 1.17
N LEU A 520 -18.61 -18.15 -0.02
CA LEU A 520 -18.36 -16.84 -0.61
C LEU A 520 -19.36 -15.80 -0.09
N LEU A 521 -18.86 -14.67 0.40
CA LEU A 521 -19.66 -13.52 0.86
C LEU A 521 -20.73 -13.14 -0.18
N GLN A 522 -21.97 -12.85 0.30
CA GLN A 522 -23.07 -12.32 -0.50
C GLN A 522 -23.68 -11.11 0.23
N VAL A 523 -23.29 -9.91 -0.22
CA VAL A 523 -23.66 -8.63 0.44
C VAL A 523 -25.19 -8.39 0.36
N ASP A 524 -25.78 -8.59 -0.81
CA ASP A 524 -27.22 -8.44 -1.05
C ASP A 524 -28.06 -9.32 -0.13
N LYS A 525 -27.68 -10.59 0.00
CA LYS A 525 -28.39 -11.56 0.85
C LYS A 525 -28.18 -11.31 2.34
N ALA A 526 -26.95 -10.92 2.71
CA ALA A 526 -26.65 -10.58 4.10
C ALA A 526 -27.44 -9.34 4.54
N PHE A 527 -27.60 -8.35 3.67
CA PHE A 527 -28.41 -7.18 3.94
C PHE A 527 -29.90 -7.54 4.11
N ALA A 528 -30.45 -8.28 3.14
CA ALA A 528 -31.84 -8.76 3.23
C ALA A 528 -32.09 -9.58 4.53
N TYR A 529 -31.12 -10.40 4.94
CA TYR A 529 -31.18 -11.13 6.21
C TYR A 529 -31.23 -10.18 7.43
N LEU A 530 -30.42 -9.13 7.42
CA LEU A 530 -30.37 -8.14 8.50
C LEU A 530 -31.67 -7.33 8.57
N GLU A 531 -32.23 -6.93 7.44
CA GLU A 531 -33.54 -6.25 7.37
C GLU A 531 -34.68 -7.14 7.89
N ALA A 532 -34.73 -8.39 7.44
CA ALA A 532 -35.76 -9.34 7.87
C ALA A 532 -35.69 -9.65 9.38
N ASN A 533 -34.52 -9.50 9.98
CA ASN A 533 -34.28 -9.76 11.42
C ASN A 533 -33.98 -8.48 12.20
N ARG A 534 -34.44 -7.31 11.73
CA ARG A 534 -34.11 -6.01 12.34
C ARG A 534 -34.50 -5.90 13.83
N ASP A 535 -35.60 -6.54 14.21
CA ASP A 535 -36.13 -6.51 15.58
C ASP A 535 -35.66 -7.69 16.44
N ALA A 536 -34.82 -8.59 15.89
CA ALA A 536 -34.28 -9.71 16.64
C ALA A 536 -33.31 -9.22 17.71
N LYS A 537 -33.57 -9.61 18.96
CA LYS A 537 -32.68 -9.31 20.09
C LYS A 537 -31.50 -10.26 20.09
N ASP A 538 -30.29 -9.71 20.15
CA ASP A 538 -29.10 -10.50 20.41
C ASP A 538 -29.05 -10.88 21.87
N HIS A 539 -29.00 -12.18 22.13
CA HIS A 539 -28.68 -12.70 23.45
C HIS A 539 -27.17 -12.94 23.49
N ASP A 540 -26.44 -12.00 24.05
CA ASP A 540 -24.99 -12.12 24.24
C ASP A 540 -24.67 -13.13 25.34
N LEU A 541 -24.61 -14.40 24.97
CA LEU A 541 -24.00 -15.42 25.81
C LEU A 541 -22.51 -15.54 25.37
N ARG A 542 -21.63 -15.03 26.22
CA ARG A 542 -20.18 -15.14 26.01
C ARG A 542 -19.65 -16.27 26.87
N PHE A 543 -18.86 -17.15 26.25
CA PHE A 543 -18.13 -18.21 26.93
C PHE A 543 -16.65 -17.95 26.81
N GLU A 544 -15.93 -17.97 27.90
CA GLU A 544 -14.49 -18.00 27.92
C GLU A 544 -14.04 -19.46 27.94
N VAL A 545 -13.38 -19.90 26.88
CA VAL A 545 -12.78 -21.23 26.80
C VAL A 545 -11.31 -21.10 27.15
N THR A 546 -10.93 -21.52 28.33
CA THR A 546 -9.54 -21.55 28.76
C THR A 546 -8.91 -22.89 28.33
N ASN A 547 -8.03 -22.86 27.33
CA ASN A 547 -7.20 -24.01 27.02
C ASN A 547 -6.09 -24.12 28.09
N ARG A 548 -6.13 -25.18 28.86
CA ARG A 548 -5.00 -25.54 29.72
C ARG A 548 -4.06 -26.41 28.90
N SER A 549 -2.97 -25.82 28.40
CA SER A 549 -1.82 -26.61 27.96
C SER A 549 -1.26 -27.33 29.20
N GLN A 550 -1.19 -28.66 29.12
CA GLN A 550 -0.51 -29.45 30.12
C GLN A 550 1.01 -29.35 29.94
#